data_b312cdc8464d843efb580a98fbee7906
#
_entry.id   b312cdc8464d843efb580a98fbee7906
#
_cell.length_a   1.000
_cell.length_b   1.000
_cell.length_c   1.000
_cell.angle_alpha   90.00
_cell.angle_beta   90.00
_cell.angle_gamma   90.00
#
_symmetry.space_group_name_H-M   'P 1'
#
loop_
_entity.id
_entity.type
_entity.pdbx_description
1 polymer ?
#
loop_
_entity_poly.entity_id
_entity_poly.type
_entity_poly.pdbx_seq_one_letter_code
_entity_poly.pdbx_strand_id
1 'polypeptide(L)'
;MLIDSLRKKLIESQKSQNEIALSTLRLLISEIKNREISNRAENKELVDEDILKIIKKQIKNRNETIPMYEKAGRTETAEKEKSEVEFLQSLIVEFFPNESGN
;
A
#
# COMPACT_ATOMS: atom_id res chain seq x y z
N MET A 1 12.90 -7.68 8.79
CA MET A 1 11.50 -7.27 9.01
C MET A 1 10.85 -6.86 7.70
N LEU A 2 9.55 -6.91 7.64
CA LEU A 2 8.80 -6.58 6.43
C LEU A 2 9.02 -5.12 5.98
N ILE A 3 9.10 -4.18 6.92
CA ILE A 3 9.34 -2.77 6.58
C ILE A 3 10.65 -2.58 5.80
N ASP A 4 11.68 -3.35 6.11
CA ASP A 4 12.95 -3.29 5.40
C ASP A 4 12.80 -3.79 3.97
N SER A 5 12.01 -4.85 3.77
CA SER A 5 11.71 -5.37 2.43
C SER A 5 10.94 -4.35 1.59
N LEU A 6 10.01 -3.62 2.19
CA LEU A 6 9.25 -2.58 1.52
C LEU A 6 10.16 -1.39 1.13
N ARG A 7 11.08 -1.00 2.01
CA ARG A 7 12.06 0.05 1.71
C ARG A 7 12.99 -0.34 0.57
N LYS A 8 13.39 -1.61 0.54
CA LYS A 8 14.20 -2.13 -0.55
C LYS A 8 13.44 -2.06 -1.87
N LYS A 9 12.16 -2.42 -1.87
CA LYS A 9 11.30 -2.30 -3.04
C LYS A 9 11.18 -0.85 -3.51
N LEU A 10 11.12 0.09 -2.58
CA LEU A 10 11.08 1.51 -2.89
C LEU A 10 12.32 1.94 -3.67
N ILE A 11 13.49 1.53 -3.20
CA ILE A 11 14.77 1.82 -3.87
C ILE A 11 14.79 1.21 -5.28
N GLU A 12 14.36 -0.04 -5.42
CA GLU A 12 14.28 -0.73 -6.70
C GLU A 12 13.33 -0.01 -7.66
N SER A 13 12.20 0.47 -7.14
CA SER A 13 11.21 1.22 -7.92
C SER A 13 11.75 2.56 -8.39
N GLN A 14 12.59 3.22 -7.60
CA GLN A 14 13.28 4.45 -8.01
C GLN A 14 14.23 4.18 -9.17
N LYS A 15 15.02 3.12 -9.06
CA LYS A 15 15.99 2.74 -10.09
C LYS A 15 15.32 2.36 -11.40
N SER A 16 14.20 1.66 -11.34
CA SER A 16 13.46 1.23 -12.53
C SER A 16 12.49 2.28 -13.06
N GLN A 17 12.36 3.42 -12.35
CA GLN A 17 11.44 4.50 -12.69
C GLN A 17 9.98 4.05 -12.76
N ASN A 18 9.61 3.11 -11.90
CA ASN A 18 8.23 2.63 -11.79
C ASN A 18 7.43 3.57 -10.90
N GLU A 19 6.77 4.55 -11.50
CA GLU A 19 6.06 5.61 -10.79
C GLU A 19 4.90 5.11 -9.94
N ILE A 20 4.15 4.13 -10.42
CA ILE A 20 3.02 3.56 -9.66
C ILE A 20 3.54 2.88 -8.38
N ALA A 21 4.55 2.02 -8.50
CA ALA A 21 5.14 1.36 -7.35
C ALA A 21 5.75 2.40 -6.39
N LEU A 22 6.45 3.38 -6.92
CA LEU A 22 7.14 4.41 -6.14
C LEU A 22 6.16 5.23 -5.30
N SER A 23 5.11 5.79 -5.94
CA SER A 23 4.13 6.62 -5.23
C SER A 23 3.34 5.81 -4.21
N THR A 24 2.96 4.58 -4.57
CA THR A 24 2.19 3.71 -3.70
C THR A 24 3.01 3.30 -2.48
N LEU A 25 4.28 2.93 -2.68
CA LEU A 25 5.17 2.55 -1.58
C LEU A 25 5.49 3.72 -0.66
N ARG A 26 5.67 4.93 -1.20
CA ARG A 26 5.92 6.12 -0.37
C ARG A 26 4.76 6.37 0.58
N LEU A 27 3.53 6.32 0.09
CA LEU A 27 2.34 6.51 0.92
C LEU A 27 2.21 5.39 1.94
N LEU A 28 2.40 4.15 1.52
CA LEU A 28 2.32 2.99 2.41
C LEU A 28 3.34 3.08 3.54
N ILE A 29 4.59 3.35 3.23
CA ILE A 29 5.66 3.46 4.23
C ILE A 29 5.39 4.61 5.18
N SER A 30 4.85 5.72 4.68
CA SER A 30 4.47 6.87 5.50
C SER A 30 3.39 6.49 6.53
N GLU A 31 2.36 5.76 6.11
CA GLU A 31 1.31 5.30 7.02
C GLU A 31 1.83 4.28 8.04
N ILE A 32 2.73 3.40 7.61
CA ILE A 32 3.36 2.44 8.52
C ILE A 32 4.15 3.17 9.61
N LYS A 33 4.91 4.20 9.21
CA LYS A 33 5.65 5.03 10.17
C LYS A 33 4.73 5.72 11.16
N ASN A 34 3.61 6.25 10.69
CA ASN A 34 2.63 6.89 11.57
C ASN A 34 2.04 5.89 12.55
N ARG A 35 1.76 4.67 12.11
CA ARG A 35 1.27 3.61 12.99
C ARG A 35 2.32 3.22 14.03
N GLU A 36 3.59 3.15 13.63
CA GLU A 36 4.69 2.86 14.55
C GLU A 36 4.77 3.90 15.66
N ILE A 37 4.68 5.17 15.30
CA ILE A 37 4.71 6.28 16.27
C ILE A 37 3.51 6.18 17.22
N SER A 38 2.32 5.94 16.69
CA SER A 38 1.10 5.78 17.47
C SER A 38 1.20 4.59 18.43
N ASN A 39 1.74 3.47 17.95
CA ASN A 39 1.92 2.27 18.78
C ASN A 39 2.90 2.51 19.93
N ARG A 40 3.97 3.28 19.70
CA ARG A 40 4.94 3.62 20.76
C ARG A 40 4.28 4.39 21.90
N ALA A 41 3.38 5.30 21.57
CA ALA A 41 2.66 6.07 22.59
C ALA A 41 1.83 5.16 23.50
N GLU A 42 1.45 3.98 23.01
CA GLU A 42 0.67 2.98 23.76
C GLU A 42 1.54 1.82 24.24
N ASN A 43 2.86 1.92 24.13
CA ASN A 43 3.82 0.87 24.48
C ASN A 43 3.59 -0.44 23.70
N LYS A 44 3.20 -0.32 22.42
CA LYS A 44 2.98 -1.46 21.52
C LYS A 44 4.06 -1.50 20.44
N GLU A 45 4.44 -2.69 20.04
CA GLU A 45 5.34 -2.88 18.90
C GLU A 45 4.54 -2.97 17.60
N LEU A 46 5.16 -2.50 16.51
CA LEU A 46 4.61 -2.70 15.19
C LEU A 46 4.88 -4.15 14.76
N VAL A 47 3.84 -4.86 14.35
CA VAL A 47 3.95 -6.23 13.87
C VAL A 47 3.48 -6.31 12.41
N ASP A 48 3.83 -7.39 11.71
CA ASP A 48 3.48 -7.56 10.30
C ASP A 48 1.97 -7.50 10.05
N GLU A 49 1.17 -7.97 11.01
CA GLU A 49 -0.29 -7.89 10.92
C GLU A 49 -0.79 -6.45 10.83
N ASP A 50 -0.12 -5.52 11.50
CA ASP A 50 -0.45 -4.09 11.40
C ASP A 50 -0.23 -3.59 9.98
N ILE A 51 0.86 -4.02 9.35
CA ILE A 51 1.17 -3.64 7.98
C ILE A 51 0.13 -4.19 7.01
N LEU A 52 -0.28 -5.45 7.21
CA LEU A 52 -1.33 -6.06 6.38
C LEU A 52 -2.63 -5.27 6.48
N LYS A 53 -3.03 -4.87 7.69
CA LYS A 53 -4.25 -4.06 7.90
C LYS A 53 -4.17 -2.72 7.18
N ILE A 54 -3.00 -2.09 7.19
CA ILE A 54 -2.80 -0.81 6.48
C ILE A 54 -2.95 -1.03 4.97
N ILE A 55 -2.34 -2.08 4.42
CA ILE A 55 -2.45 -2.39 2.99
C ILE A 55 -3.91 -2.62 2.61
N LYS A 56 -4.63 -3.45 3.37
CA LYS A 56 -6.04 -3.75 3.11
C LYS A 56 -6.91 -2.50 3.17
N LYS A 57 -6.64 -1.61 4.12
CA LYS A 57 -7.38 -0.35 4.25
C LYS A 57 -7.14 0.55 3.04
N GLN A 58 -5.91 0.64 2.56
CA GLN A 58 -5.59 1.44 1.38
C GLN A 58 -6.28 0.89 0.14
N ILE A 59 -6.34 -0.42 -0.02
CA ILE A 59 -7.07 -1.06 -1.12
C ILE A 59 -8.55 -0.72 -1.04
N LYS A 60 -9.14 -0.87 0.14
CA LYS A 60 -10.56 -0.57 0.36
C LYS A 60 -10.89 0.88 0.03
N ASN A 61 -10.08 1.82 0.51
CA ASN A 61 -10.30 3.25 0.26
C ASN A 61 -10.26 3.57 -1.24
N ARG A 62 -9.29 3.00 -1.96
CA ARG A 62 -9.19 3.22 -3.40
C ARG A 62 -10.38 2.60 -4.16
N ASN A 63 -10.80 1.41 -3.77
CA ASN A 63 -11.96 0.76 -4.38
C ASN A 63 -13.25 1.55 -4.17
N GLU A 64 -13.34 2.34 -3.11
CA GLU A 64 -14.48 3.23 -2.87
C GLU A 64 -14.40 4.50 -3.73
N THR A 65 -13.20 5.01 -3.99
CA THR A 65 -13.03 6.27 -4.74
C THR A 65 -12.99 6.07 -6.25
N ILE A 66 -12.55 4.91 -6.74
CA ILE A 66 -12.48 4.63 -8.19
C ILE A 66 -13.80 4.89 -8.90
N PRO A 67 -14.97 4.35 -8.45
CA PRO A 67 -16.24 4.65 -9.10
C PRO A 67 -16.62 6.13 -9.11
N MET A 68 -16.21 6.85 -8.08
CA MET A 68 -16.46 8.29 -7.98
C MET A 68 -15.71 9.05 -9.09
N TYR A 69 -14.45 8.70 -9.31
CA TYR A 69 -13.65 9.30 -10.39
C TYR A 69 -14.22 8.94 -11.77
N GLU A 70 -14.65 7.70 -11.93
CA GLU A 70 -15.26 7.25 -13.20
C GLU A 70 -16.54 8.04 -13.50
N LYS A 71 -17.40 8.23 -12.51
CA LYS A 71 -18.64 9.02 -12.66
C LYS A 71 -18.35 10.48 -12.96
N ALA A 72 -17.26 11.02 -12.44
CA ALA A 72 -16.88 12.41 -12.68
C ALA A 72 -16.14 12.62 -14.02
N GLY A 73 -15.99 11.55 -14.81
CA GLY A 73 -15.26 11.60 -16.08
C GLY A 73 -13.76 11.70 -15.94
N ARG A 74 -13.23 11.45 -14.74
CA ARG A 74 -11.79 11.51 -14.47
C ARG A 74 -11.18 10.12 -14.69
N THR A 75 -11.20 9.69 -15.94
CA THR A 75 -10.78 8.34 -16.35
C THR A 75 -9.32 8.06 -16.03
N GLU A 76 -8.42 9.00 -16.27
CA GLU A 76 -7.00 8.81 -16.00
C GLU A 76 -6.72 8.61 -14.51
N THR A 77 -7.38 9.38 -13.66
CA THR A 77 -7.27 9.24 -12.20
C THR A 77 -7.78 7.87 -11.76
N ALA A 78 -8.93 7.43 -12.29
CA ALA A 78 -9.49 6.13 -11.97
C ALA A 78 -8.55 5.00 -12.38
N GLU A 79 -7.95 5.07 -13.56
CA GLU A 79 -7.01 4.07 -14.05
C GLU A 79 -5.73 4.02 -13.20
N LYS A 80 -5.24 5.17 -12.79
CA LYS A 80 -4.09 5.25 -11.88
C LYS A 80 -4.39 4.57 -10.54
N GLU A 81 -5.55 4.85 -9.96
CA GLU A 81 -5.99 4.24 -8.71
C GLU A 81 -6.10 2.71 -8.84
N LYS A 82 -6.63 2.23 -9.97
CA LYS A 82 -6.71 0.78 -10.24
C LYS A 82 -5.33 0.14 -10.28
N SER A 83 -4.36 0.80 -10.91
CA SER A 83 -2.98 0.31 -10.95
C SER A 83 -2.35 0.27 -9.56
N GLU A 84 -2.66 1.26 -8.72
CA GLU A 84 -2.20 1.27 -7.34
C GLU A 84 -2.81 0.13 -6.52
N VAL A 85 -4.10 -0.16 -6.72
CA VAL A 85 -4.75 -1.32 -6.09
C VAL A 85 -4.07 -2.62 -6.50
N GLU A 86 -3.81 -2.80 -7.79
CA GLU A 86 -3.13 -3.99 -8.30
C GLU A 86 -1.75 -4.16 -7.66
N PHE A 87 -1.02 -3.06 -7.53
CA PHE A 87 0.30 -3.09 -6.89
C PHE A 87 0.19 -3.50 -5.41
N LEU A 88 -0.75 -2.92 -4.67
CA LEU A 88 -0.98 -3.26 -3.26
C LEU A 88 -1.37 -4.73 -3.11
N GLN A 89 -2.23 -5.24 -4.00
CA GLN A 89 -2.60 -6.66 -4.01
C GLN A 89 -1.38 -7.55 -4.25
N SER A 90 -0.47 -7.12 -5.11
CA SER A 90 0.76 -7.87 -5.37
C SER A 90 1.65 -7.96 -4.13
N LEU A 91 1.64 -6.94 -3.28
CA LEU A 91 2.37 -6.97 -2.00
C LEU A 91 1.77 -8.02 -1.06
N ILE A 92 0.45 -8.15 -1.04
CA ILE A 92 -0.21 -9.17 -0.22
C ILE A 92 0.18 -10.57 -0.71
N VAL A 93 0.17 -10.79 -2.02
CA VAL A 93 0.58 -12.07 -2.60
C VAL A 93 2.03 -12.40 -2.22
N GLU A 94 2.91 -11.42 -2.29
CA GLU A 94 4.34 -11.61 -2.05
C GLU A 94 4.66 -11.84 -0.57
N PHE A 95 4.11 -11.01 0.31
CA PHE A 95 4.51 -10.97 1.72
C PHE A 95 3.53 -11.65 2.68
N PHE A 96 2.31 -11.90 2.24
CA PHE A 96 1.28 -12.56 3.04
C PHE A 96 0.59 -13.65 2.23
N PRO A 97 1.33 -14.68 1.79
CA PRO A 97 0.78 -15.68 0.86
C PRO A 97 -0.44 -16.43 1.40
N ASN A 98 -0.59 -16.56 2.72
CA ASN A 98 -1.76 -17.21 3.31
C ASN A 98 -3.05 -16.39 3.14
N GLU A 99 -2.93 -15.08 2.92
CA GLU A 99 -4.06 -14.18 2.71
C GLU A 99 -4.49 -14.12 1.25
N SER A 100 -3.60 -14.46 0.32
CA SER A 100 -3.85 -14.30 -1.11
C SER A 100 -4.68 -15.41 -1.73
N GLY A 101 -4.96 -16.47 -0.99
CA GLY A 101 -5.72 -17.63 -1.46
C GLY A 101 -7.25 -17.49 -1.35
N ASN A 102 -7.73 -16.34 -0.92
CA ASN A 102 -9.17 -16.14 -0.67
C ASN A 102 -9.86 -15.42 -1.81
#